data_cd96c6ce224a32b34bc0c5b257040301
#
_entry.id   cd96c6ce224a32b34bc0c5b257040301
#
_cell.length_a   1.000
_cell.length_b   1.000
_cell.length_c   1.000
_cell.angle_alpha   90.00
_cell.angle_beta   90.00
_cell.angle_gamma   90.00
#
_symmetry.space_group_name_H-M   'P 1'
#
loop_
_entity.id
_entity.type
_entity.pdbx_description
1 polymer ?
#
loop_
_entity_poly.entity_id
_entity_poly.type
_entity_poly.pdbx_seq_one_letter_code
_entity_poly.pdbx_strand_id
1 'polypeptide(L)'
;SAASDVYKRQTWNTVVGSFPGAVPPLIGWVAIDGQMSLAAIALFLVVFCWQPVHFYALAIKRSDEYSLANIPMLPSVKGFKRTRISMFIWLIFLLPLPFLLSNLGVTFVVIATLLNLGWLALGFTTFKKDSDQTKWATKMFIYSLNYLVVFFVLVVVVSLIKMI
;
A
#
# COMPACT_ATOMS: atom_id res chain seq x y z
N SER A 1 18.42 20.05 -16.04
CA SER A 1 17.71 21.35 -16.00
C SER A 1 16.73 21.35 -14.82
N ALA A 2 16.42 22.53 -14.27
CA ALA A 2 15.49 22.67 -13.13
C ALA A 2 14.13 21.98 -13.40
N ALA A 3 13.61 22.01 -14.62
CA ALA A 3 12.38 21.34 -15.01
C ALA A 3 12.47 19.82 -14.86
N SER A 4 13.60 19.18 -15.21
CA SER A 4 13.77 17.74 -15.04
C SER A 4 13.90 17.33 -13.57
N ASP A 5 14.38 18.23 -12.73
CA ASP A 5 14.56 18.00 -11.28
C ASP A 5 13.21 18.14 -10.53
N VAL A 6 12.41 19.13 -10.88
CA VAL A 6 11.02 19.28 -10.42
C VAL A 6 10.19 18.06 -10.82
N TYR A 7 10.35 17.59 -12.05
CA TYR A 7 9.65 16.45 -12.59
C TYR A 7 10.01 15.11 -11.89
N LYS A 8 11.30 14.92 -11.55
CA LYS A 8 11.74 13.77 -10.76
C LYS A 8 11.17 13.80 -9.35
N ARG A 9 11.18 14.95 -8.71
CA ARG A 9 10.65 15.13 -7.35
C ARG A 9 9.15 14.83 -7.28
N GLN A 10 8.39 15.21 -8.29
CA GLN A 10 6.94 14.99 -8.36
C GLN A 10 6.55 13.51 -8.51
N THR A 11 7.35 12.71 -9.21
CA THR A 11 7.10 11.25 -9.30
C THR A 11 7.35 10.50 -7.99
N TRP A 12 8.12 11.09 -7.07
CA TRP A 12 8.38 10.55 -5.73
C TRP A 12 7.41 11.05 -4.65
N ASN A 13 6.53 12.01 -4.98
CA ASN A 13 5.58 12.59 -4.02
C ASN A 13 4.75 11.54 -3.31
N THR A 14 4.31 10.49 -4.01
CA THR A 14 3.54 9.40 -3.42
C THR A 14 4.32 8.68 -2.34
N VAL A 15 5.59 8.37 -2.58
CA VAL A 15 6.44 7.65 -1.62
C VAL A 15 6.77 8.54 -0.42
N VAL A 16 7.14 9.80 -0.67
CA VAL A 16 7.42 10.78 0.39
C VAL A 16 6.16 11.04 1.22
N GLY A 17 4.99 11.18 0.57
CA GLY A 17 3.70 11.38 1.23
C GLY A 17 3.22 10.15 2.03
N SER A 18 3.73 8.96 1.71
CA SER A 18 3.41 7.73 2.46
C SER A 18 4.06 7.71 3.85
N PHE A 19 5.14 8.46 4.06
CA PHE A 19 5.81 8.51 5.36
C PHE A 19 4.90 9.12 6.45
N PRO A 20 4.41 10.36 6.33
CA PRO A 20 3.52 10.94 7.34
C PRO A 20 2.20 10.15 7.45
N GLY A 21 1.69 9.58 6.36
CA GLY A 21 0.48 8.77 6.38
C GLY A 21 0.61 7.43 7.11
N ALA A 22 1.84 6.92 7.31
CA ALA A 22 2.11 5.70 8.06
C ALA A 22 2.41 5.94 9.55
N VAL A 23 2.54 7.19 9.99
CA VAL A 23 2.85 7.55 11.38
C VAL A 23 1.71 7.27 12.36
N PRO A 24 0.39 7.41 12.03
CA PRO A 24 -0.69 7.22 13.00
C PRO A 24 -0.66 5.88 13.76
N PRO A 25 -0.45 4.71 13.12
CA PRO A 25 -0.33 3.44 13.86
C PRO A 25 0.84 3.43 14.86
N LEU A 26 1.93 4.11 14.53
CA LEU A 26 3.09 4.23 15.38
C LEU A 26 2.80 5.09 16.62
N ILE A 27 2.13 6.21 16.42
CA ILE A 27 1.70 7.10 17.51
C ILE A 27 0.76 6.34 18.44
N GLY A 28 -0.25 5.64 17.90
CA GLY A 28 -1.19 4.86 18.68
C GLY A 28 -0.51 3.79 19.52
N TRP A 29 0.48 3.10 18.96
CA TRP A 29 1.24 2.08 19.70
C TRP A 29 2.06 2.69 20.85
N VAL A 30 2.87 3.72 20.54
CA VAL A 30 3.75 4.34 21.55
C VAL A 30 2.96 5.04 22.65
N ALA A 31 1.77 5.54 22.37
CA ALA A 31 0.88 6.15 23.38
C ALA A 31 0.45 5.15 24.46
N ILE A 32 0.40 3.85 24.14
CA ILE A 32 -0.01 2.80 25.10
C ILE A 32 1.22 2.12 25.73
N ASP A 33 2.18 1.74 24.92
CA ASP A 33 3.33 0.91 25.34
C ASP A 33 4.53 1.75 25.81
N GLY A 34 4.56 3.05 25.47
CA GLY A 34 5.66 3.98 25.82
C GLY A 34 6.97 3.69 25.11
N GLN A 35 7.08 2.58 24.37
CA GLN A 35 8.31 2.16 23.68
C GLN A 35 8.03 1.79 22.21
N MET A 36 9.06 2.00 21.39
CA MET A 36 9.04 1.63 19.98
C MET A 36 9.42 0.14 19.82
N SER A 37 8.43 -0.73 19.74
CA SER A 37 8.63 -2.15 19.54
C SER A 37 8.77 -2.52 18.05
N LEU A 38 9.28 -3.74 17.79
CA LEU A 38 9.31 -4.28 16.42
C LEU A 38 7.92 -4.35 15.80
N ALA A 39 6.89 -4.63 16.61
CA ALA A 39 5.50 -4.65 16.14
C ALA A 39 5.01 -3.25 15.71
N ALA A 40 5.35 -2.20 16.45
CA ALA A 40 5.05 -0.82 16.07
C ALA A 40 5.68 -0.46 14.71
N ILE A 41 6.96 -0.80 14.53
CA ILE A 41 7.67 -0.60 13.27
C ILE A 41 7.04 -1.41 12.14
N ALA A 42 6.65 -2.66 12.39
CA ALA A 42 5.98 -3.49 11.39
C ALA A 42 4.63 -2.91 10.95
N LEU A 43 3.81 -2.41 11.87
CA LEU A 43 2.54 -1.73 11.55
C LEU A 43 2.77 -0.48 10.71
N PHE A 44 3.76 0.34 11.06
CA PHE A 44 4.19 1.48 10.26
C PHE A 44 4.57 1.04 8.83
N LEU A 45 5.42 0.02 8.69
CA LEU A 45 5.88 -0.47 7.40
C LEU A 45 4.75 -1.05 6.55
N VAL A 46 3.77 -1.73 7.17
CA VAL A 46 2.59 -2.23 6.45
C VAL A 46 1.83 -1.07 5.81
N VAL A 47 1.52 -0.02 6.57
CA VAL A 47 0.81 1.15 6.04
C VAL A 47 1.66 1.90 5.03
N PHE A 48 2.97 2.04 5.29
CA PHE A 48 3.91 2.69 4.39
C PHE A 48 3.98 2.00 3.02
N CYS A 49 4.09 0.67 2.98
CA CYS A 49 4.13 -0.10 1.74
C CYS A 49 2.76 -0.18 1.04
N TRP A 50 1.66 -0.20 1.82
CA TRP A 50 0.31 -0.22 1.31
C TRP A 50 -0.05 1.06 0.54
N GLN A 51 0.34 2.23 1.05
CA GLN A 51 -0.06 3.52 0.51
C GLN A 51 0.34 3.74 -0.96
N PRO A 52 1.60 3.49 -1.40
CA PRO A 52 1.95 3.69 -2.80
C PRO A 52 1.13 2.84 -3.76
N VAL A 53 0.80 1.59 -3.39
CA VAL A 53 -0.04 0.72 -4.23
C VAL A 53 -1.46 1.29 -4.35
N HIS A 54 -2.02 1.75 -3.23
CA HIS A 54 -3.33 2.39 -3.17
C HIS A 54 -3.39 3.65 -4.03
N PHE A 55 -2.44 4.58 -3.84
CA PHE A 55 -2.42 5.85 -4.58
C PHE A 55 -2.12 5.66 -6.07
N TYR A 56 -1.25 4.72 -6.45
CA TYR A 56 -1.01 4.43 -7.86
C TYR A 56 -2.23 3.81 -8.53
N ALA A 57 -2.97 2.95 -7.85
CA ALA A 57 -4.24 2.42 -8.36
C ALA A 57 -5.26 3.55 -8.58
N LEU A 58 -5.40 4.48 -7.63
CA LEU A 58 -6.25 5.66 -7.76
C LEU A 58 -5.79 6.57 -8.91
N ALA A 59 -4.47 6.80 -9.04
CA ALA A 59 -3.91 7.64 -10.09
C ALA A 59 -4.13 7.06 -11.49
N ILE A 60 -4.05 5.73 -11.66
CA ILE A 60 -4.41 5.07 -12.93
C ILE A 60 -5.91 5.24 -13.21
N LYS A 61 -6.75 5.01 -12.19
CA LYS A 61 -8.21 5.14 -12.33
C LYS A 61 -8.65 6.54 -12.74
N ARG A 62 -7.94 7.58 -12.29
CA ARG A 62 -8.25 8.99 -12.53
C ARG A 62 -7.20 9.68 -13.42
N SER A 63 -6.53 8.93 -14.28
CA SER A 63 -5.43 9.46 -15.10
C SER A 63 -5.84 10.67 -15.95
N ASP A 64 -7.05 10.66 -16.49
CA ASP A 64 -7.58 11.74 -17.33
C ASP A 64 -7.80 13.03 -16.52
N GLU A 65 -8.37 12.92 -15.31
CA GLU A 65 -8.57 14.04 -14.40
C GLU A 65 -7.24 14.69 -13.99
N TYR A 66 -6.23 13.86 -13.64
CA TYR A 66 -4.90 14.34 -13.29
C TYR A 66 -4.17 14.99 -14.47
N SER A 67 -4.35 14.45 -15.67
CA SER A 67 -3.75 15.00 -16.89
C SER A 67 -4.37 16.36 -17.23
N LEU A 68 -5.68 16.52 -17.12
CA LEU A 68 -6.37 17.79 -17.33
C LEU A 68 -5.97 18.87 -16.31
N ALA A 69 -5.72 18.46 -15.08
CA ALA A 69 -5.29 19.36 -14.01
C ALA A 69 -3.77 19.65 -14.03
N ASN A 70 -3.03 19.13 -15.01
CA ASN A 70 -1.56 19.20 -15.10
C ASN A 70 -0.83 18.69 -13.84
N ILE A 71 -1.43 17.72 -13.12
CA ILE A 71 -0.82 17.10 -11.96
C ILE A 71 0.04 15.91 -12.42
N PRO A 72 1.38 15.96 -12.28
CA PRO A 72 2.27 14.94 -12.80
C PRO A 72 2.34 13.71 -11.88
N MET A 73 1.31 12.89 -11.94
CA MET A 73 1.29 11.58 -11.27
C MET A 73 2.11 10.55 -12.07
N LEU A 74 2.60 9.50 -11.38
CA LEU A 74 3.44 8.49 -12.01
C LEU A 74 2.83 7.88 -13.29
N PRO A 75 1.52 7.53 -13.37
CA PRO A 75 0.92 7.02 -14.59
C PRO A 75 0.89 8.05 -15.73
N SER A 76 0.63 9.33 -15.44
CA SER A 76 0.59 10.40 -16.46
C SER A 76 1.98 10.66 -17.03
N VAL A 77 3.03 10.49 -16.22
CA VAL A 77 4.42 10.83 -16.56
C VAL A 77 5.19 9.68 -17.15
N LYS A 78 5.09 8.49 -16.56
CA LYS A 78 5.89 7.29 -16.88
C LYS A 78 5.05 6.18 -17.51
N GLY A 79 3.75 6.39 -17.66
CA GLY A 79 2.83 5.43 -18.25
C GLY A 79 2.44 4.28 -17.31
N PHE A 80 1.44 3.54 -17.74
CA PHE A 80 0.84 2.44 -16.98
C PHE A 80 1.84 1.33 -16.62
N LYS A 81 2.66 0.88 -17.58
CA LYS A 81 3.62 -0.22 -17.37
C LYS A 81 4.57 0.06 -16.21
N ARG A 82 5.13 1.27 -16.16
CA ARG A 82 6.07 1.67 -15.10
C ARG A 82 5.38 1.78 -13.76
N THR A 83 4.18 2.32 -13.73
CA THR A 83 3.37 2.42 -12.51
C THR A 83 3.02 1.04 -11.96
N ARG A 84 2.61 0.12 -12.82
CA ARG A 84 2.34 -1.28 -12.43
C ARG A 84 3.56 -1.97 -11.84
N ILE A 85 4.75 -1.80 -12.44
CA ILE A 85 6.01 -2.33 -11.88
C ILE A 85 6.27 -1.74 -10.49
N SER A 86 6.07 -0.43 -10.31
CA SER A 86 6.24 0.20 -9.00
C SER A 86 5.27 -0.38 -7.96
N MET A 87 4.01 -0.64 -8.33
CA MET A 87 3.05 -1.30 -7.46
C MET A 87 3.52 -2.71 -7.05
N PHE A 88 4.05 -3.50 -7.98
CA PHE A 88 4.60 -4.82 -7.66
C PHE A 88 5.77 -4.77 -6.68
N ILE A 89 6.66 -3.80 -6.83
CA ILE A 89 7.79 -3.61 -5.89
C ILE A 89 7.26 -3.43 -4.47
N TRP A 90 6.27 -2.56 -4.28
CA TRP A 90 5.68 -2.32 -2.96
C TRP A 90 4.90 -3.52 -2.42
N LEU A 91 4.20 -4.27 -3.29
CA LEU A 91 3.55 -5.53 -2.89
C LEU A 91 4.55 -6.59 -2.45
N ILE A 92 5.71 -6.67 -3.11
CA ILE A 92 6.80 -7.59 -2.70
C ILE A 92 7.34 -7.20 -1.33
N PHE A 93 7.56 -5.90 -1.07
CA PHE A 93 7.98 -5.44 0.26
C PHE A 93 6.94 -5.70 1.36
N LEU A 94 5.67 -5.78 0.99
CA LEU A 94 4.58 -6.09 1.93
C LEU A 94 4.58 -7.57 2.37
N LEU A 95 5.09 -8.49 1.54
CA LEU A 95 5.04 -9.95 1.79
C LEU A 95 5.71 -10.39 3.11
N PRO A 96 6.90 -9.92 3.47
CA PRO A 96 7.58 -10.37 4.69
C PRO A 96 7.02 -9.73 5.97
N LEU A 97 6.25 -8.65 5.89
CA LEU A 97 5.85 -7.87 7.07
C LEU A 97 4.96 -8.62 8.07
N PRO A 98 4.04 -9.54 7.67
CA PRO A 98 3.28 -10.34 8.63
C PRO A 98 4.17 -11.17 9.57
N PHE A 99 5.36 -11.59 9.11
CA PHE A 99 6.28 -12.37 9.93
C PHE A 99 6.91 -11.54 11.06
N LEU A 100 7.06 -10.23 10.89
CA LEU A 100 7.50 -9.32 11.95
C LEU A 100 6.46 -9.15 13.06
N LEU A 101 5.21 -9.54 12.79
CA LEU A 101 4.09 -9.56 13.72
C LEU A 101 3.75 -10.98 14.22
N SER A 102 4.72 -11.91 14.15
CA SER A 102 4.55 -13.31 14.55
C SER A 102 4.18 -13.46 16.05
N ASN A 103 4.49 -12.46 16.87
CA ASN A 103 4.00 -12.35 18.23
C ASN A 103 2.47 -12.33 18.35
N LEU A 104 1.72 -11.97 17.29
CA LEU A 104 0.27 -12.09 17.24
C LEU A 104 -0.21 -13.53 17.01
N GLY A 105 0.68 -14.45 16.63
CA GLY A 105 0.40 -15.86 16.46
C GLY A 105 0.31 -16.32 15.00
N VAL A 106 0.37 -17.65 14.82
CA VAL A 106 0.44 -18.27 13.49
C VAL A 106 -0.81 -17.97 12.65
N THR A 107 -1.99 -17.99 13.26
CA THR A 107 -3.25 -17.67 12.56
C THR A 107 -3.22 -16.28 11.93
N PHE A 108 -2.71 -15.28 12.67
CA PHE A 108 -2.53 -13.93 12.15
C PHE A 108 -1.60 -13.92 10.93
N VAL A 109 -0.42 -14.53 11.08
CA VAL A 109 0.60 -14.56 10.01
C VAL A 109 0.05 -15.20 8.75
N VAL A 110 -0.66 -16.33 8.88
CA VAL A 110 -1.25 -17.04 7.73
C VAL A 110 -2.29 -16.17 7.01
N ILE A 111 -3.25 -15.59 7.75
CA ILE A 111 -4.31 -14.77 7.14
C ILE A 111 -3.72 -13.52 6.50
N ALA A 112 -2.81 -12.81 7.17
CA ALA A 112 -2.18 -11.61 6.65
C ALA A 112 -1.33 -11.91 5.41
N THR A 113 -0.62 -13.06 5.39
CA THR A 113 0.13 -13.51 4.22
C THR A 113 -0.81 -13.85 3.05
N LEU A 114 -1.93 -14.51 3.31
CA LEU A 114 -2.93 -14.80 2.27
C LEU A 114 -3.54 -13.52 1.68
N LEU A 115 -3.78 -12.49 2.51
CA LEU A 115 -4.20 -11.17 2.03
C LEU A 115 -3.15 -10.54 1.10
N ASN A 116 -1.86 -10.60 1.47
CA ASN A 116 -0.77 -10.10 0.64
C ASN A 116 -0.68 -10.85 -0.70
N LEU A 117 -0.73 -12.18 -0.66
CA LEU A 117 -0.68 -13.03 -1.85
C LEU A 117 -1.89 -12.82 -2.76
N GLY A 118 -3.09 -12.67 -2.18
CA GLY A 118 -4.30 -12.36 -2.93
C GLY A 118 -4.21 -11.03 -3.67
N TRP A 119 -3.65 -10.00 -3.03
CA TRP A 119 -3.43 -8.71 -3.69
C TRP A 119 -2.38 -8.78 -4.79
N LEU A 120 -1.29 -9.49 -4.53
CA LEU A 120 -0.25 -9.74 -5.53
C LEU A 120 -0.81 -10.52 -6.73
N ALA A 121 -1.59 -11.59 -6.50
CA ALA A 121 -2.24 -12.38 -7.54
C ALA A 121 -3.20 -11.53 -8.39
N LEU A 122 -4.00 -10.66 -7.77
CA LEU A 122 -4.83 -9.69 -8.47
C LEU A 122 -3.99 -8.76 -9.37
N GLY A 123 -2.80 -8.36 -8.90
CA GLY A 123 -1.85 -7.56 -9.68
C GLY A 123 -1.37 -8.24 -10.96
N PHE A 124 -1.26 -9.58 -10.96
CA PHE A 124 -0.85 -10.36 -12.14
C PHE A 124 -1.97 -10.57 -13.17
N THR A 125 -3.21 -10.21 -12.87
CA THR A 125 -4.29 -10.35 -13.86
C THR A 125 -3.94 -9.58 -15.14
N THR A 126 -4.15 -10.23 -16.27
CA THR A 126 -3.90 -9.67 -17.60
C THR A 126 -5.15 -9.02 -18.15
N PHE A 127 -4.95 -8.04 -19.02
CA PHE A 127 -6.03 -7.40 -19.76
C PHE A 127 -5.68 -7.36 -21.26
N LYS A 128 -6.72 -7.46 -22.07
CA LYS A 128 -6.58 -7.55 -23.54
C LYS A 128 -6.61 -6.19 -24.23
N LYS A 129 -7.16 -5.16 -23.57
CA LYS A 129 -7.34 -3.81 -24.12
C LYS A 129 -6.94 -2.74 -23.10
N ASP A 130 -6.58 -1.56 -23.57
CA ASP A 130 -6.23 -0.41 -22.70
C ASP A 130 -7.38 0.04 -21.80
N SER A 131 -8.64 -0.07 -22.28
CA SER A 131 -9.82 0.19 -21.45
C SER A 131 -9.94 -0.71 -20.21
N ASP A 132 -9.23 -1.84 -20.19
CA ASP A 132 -9.22 -2.75 -19.06
C ASP A 132 -8.25 -2.30 -17.95
N GLN A 133 -7.33 -1.36 -18.25
CA GLN A 133 -6.38 -0.80 -17.27
C GLN A 133 -7.12 -0.09 -16.12
N THR A 134 -8.13 0.70 -16.45
CA THR A 134 -8.95 1.40 -15.45
C THR A 134 -9.77 0.42 -14.61
N LYS A 135 -10.32 -0.64 -15.21
CA LYS A 135 -11.04 -1.69 -14.49
C LYS A 135 -10.10 -2.45 -13.55
N TRP A 136 -8.90 -2.78 -14.02
CA TRP A 136 -7.88 -3.42 -13.20
C TRP A 136 -7.47 -2.52 -12.03
N ALA A 137 -7.19 -1.26 -12.29
CA ALA A 137 -6.82 -0.29 -11.26
C ALA A 137 -7.95 -0.10 -10.23
N THR A 138 -9.22 -0.12 -10.67
CA THR A 138 -10.37 -0.06 -9.76
C THR A 138 -10.41 -1.29 -8.85
N LYS A 139 -10.15 -2.50 -9.36
CA LYS A 139 -10.09 -3.72 -8.53
C LYS A 139 -8.93 -3.64 -7.53
N MET A 140 -7.75 -3.20 -7.96
CA MET A 140 -6.60 -3.00 -7.09
C MET A 140 -6.88 -1.98 -5.98
N PHE A 141 -7.57 -0.88 -6.32
CA PHE A 141 -7.99 0.15 -5.37
C PHE A 141 -9.00 -0.38 -4.35
N ILE A 142 -10.05 -1.10 -4.80
CA ILE A 142 -11.05 -1.68 -3.90
C ILE A 142 -10.39 -2.72 -2.98
N TYR A 143 -9.51 -3.55 -3.52
CA TYR A 143 -8.77 -4.52 -2.72
C TYR A 143 -7.96 -3.83 -1.63
N SER A 144 -7.29 -2.72 -1.94
CA SER A 144 -6.48 -1.97 -0.97
C SER A 144 -7.31 -1.47 0.22
N LEU A 145 -8.53 -0.98 -0.02
CA LEU A 145 -9.43 -0.54 1.05
C LEU A 145 -9.83 -1.71 1.96
N ASN A 146 -10.27 -2.82 1.37
CA ASN A 146 -10.64 -4.02 2.12
C ASN A 146 -9.43 -4.62 2.85
N TYR A 147 -8.25 -4.62 2.22
CA TYR A 147 -7.01 -5.08 2.82
C TYR A 147 -6.73 -4.38 4.15
N LEU A 148 -6.76 -3.05 4.16
CA LEU A 148 -6.43 -2.26 5.34
C LEU A 148 -7.44 -2.52 6.47
N VAL A 149 -8.74 -2.55 6.15
CA VAL A 149 -9.80 -2.83 7.12
C VAL A 149 -9.63 -4.23 7.72
N VAL A 150 -9.49 -5.26 6.87
CA VAL A 150 -9.35 -6.65 7.33
C VAL A 150 -8.08 -6.85 8.15
N PHE A 151 -6.96 -6.25 7.71
CA PHE A 151 -5.68 -6.35 8.40
C PHE A 151 -5.76 -5.77 9.81
N PHE A 152 -6.28 -4.55 9.99
CA PHE A 152 -6.38 -3.93 11.31
C PHE A 152 -7.44 -4.56 12.20
N VAL A 153 -8.58 -4.99 11.64
CA VAL A 153 -9.57 -5.78 12.40
C VAL A 153 -8.94 -7.07 12.91
N LEU A 154 -8.15 -7.75 12.07
CA LEU A 154 -7.45 -8.96 12.47
C LEU A 154 -6.45 -8.70 13.61
N VAL A 155 -5.67 -7.60 13.53
CA VAL A 155 -4.76 -7.19 14.61
C VAL A 155 -5.52 -7.02 15.92
N VAL A 156 -6.64 -6.28 15.91
CA VAL A 156 -7.44 -6.01 17.11
C VAL A 156 -8.04 -7.29 17.68
N VAL A 157 -8.69 -8.11 16.84
CA VAL A 157 -9.35 -9.35 17.26
C VAL A 157 -8.35 -10.32 17.90
N VAL A 158 -7.21 -10.54 17.25
CA VAL A 158 -6.18 -11.45 17.78
C VAL A 158 -5.57 -10.92 19.06
N SER A 159 -5.36 -9.60 19.16
CA SER A 159 -4.85 -8.99 20.39
C SER A 159 -5.84 -9.15 21.55
N LEU A 160 -7.13 -8.96 21.33
CA LEU A 160 -8.17 -9.16 22.36
C LEU A 160 -8.26 -10.61 22.82
N ILE A 161 -8.22 -11.59 21.89
CA ILE A 161 -8.24 -13.03 22.23
C ILE A 161 -7.05 -13.41 23.12
N LYS A 162 -5.89 -12.77 22.92
CA LYS A 162 -4.70 -13.05 23.74
C LYS A 162 -4.71 -12.41 25.13
N MET A 163 -5.58 -11.44 25.36
CA MET A 163 -5.74 -10.79 26.66
C MET A 163 -6.67 -11.57 27.59
N ILE A 164 -7.49 -12.48 27.05
CA ILE A 164 -8.43 -13.36 27.76
C ILE A 164 -7.74 -14.68 28.07
#